data_8e40c3b7ce1431587a58642d782b2576
#
_entry.id   8e40c3b7ce1431587a58642d782b2576
#
_cell.length_a   1.000
_cell.length_b   1.000
_cell.length_c   1.000
_cell.angle_alpha   90.00
_cell.angle_beta   90.00
_cell.angle_gamma   90.00
#
_symmetry.space_group_name_H-M   'P 1'
#
loop_
_entity.id
_entity.type
_entity.pdbx_description
1 polymer ?
#
loop_
_entity_poly.entity_id
_entity_poly.type
_entity_poly.pdbx_seq_one_letter_code
_entity_poly.pdbx_strand_id
1 'polypeptide(L)'
;MTLRTLLFAILAIVLAGGAAWTARNWIDTQRAALQSQVNKAPEPEPAKVFVMVARQSLPRGAFFRPQAVRWQAWPDDAVPDSYILKDNVAPEDLVGAVLREAVDAGQPVTRGRLVFPGDTGFLAAVLRPGYRAVTMAVSDV
;
A
#
# COMPACT_ATOMS: atom_id res chain seq x y z
N MET A 1 -73.45 -8.63 -1.10
CA MET A 1 -72.16 -9.29 -0.76
C MET A 1 -72.49 -10.36 0.26
N THR A 2 -72.17 -11.60 -0.05
CA THR A 2 -72.51 -12.71 0.86
C THR A 2 -71.48 -12.76 2.00
N LEU A 3 -71.88 -13.14 3.20
CA LEU A 3 -71.01 -13.24 4.39
C LEU A 3 -69.72 -14.05 4.08
N ARG A 4 -69.83 -15.05 3.18
CA ARG A 4 -68.69 -15.84 2.71
C ARG A 4 -67.62 -15.04 1.95
N THR A 5 -68.00 -14.07 1.10
CA THR A 5 -67.03 -13.23 0.35
C THR A 5 -66.33 -12.29 1.28
N LEU A 6 -66.96 -11.79 2.34
CA LEU A 6 -66.37 -10.93 3.32
C LEU A 6 -65.35 -11.68 4.20
N LEU A 7 -65.63 -12.92 4.59
CA LEU A 7 -64.73 -13.80 5.30
C LEU A 7 -63.46 -14.12 4.48
N PHE A 8 -63.61 -14.41 3.20
CA PHE A 8 -62.48 -14.68 2.32
C PHE A 8 -61.60 -13.42 2.09
N ALA A 9 -62.23 -12.25 2.00
CA ALA A 9 -61.49 -10.99 1.86
C ALA A 9 -60.65 -10.67 3.12
N ILE A 10 -61.22 -10.87 4.31
CA ILE A 10 -60.48 -10.69 5.58
C ILE A 10 -59.32 -11.67 5.69
N LEU A 11 -59.54 -12.96 5.34
CA LEU A 11 -58.52 -13.99 5.36
C LEU A 11 -57.36 -13.64 4.38
N ALA A 12 -57.70 -13.15 3.19
CA ALA A 12 -56.70 -12.77 2.20
C ALA A 12 -55.83 -11.60 2.67
N ILE A 13 -56.45 -10.59 3.35
CA ILE A 13 -55.73 -9.43 3.92
C ILE A 13 -54.77 -9.87 5.04
N VAL A 14 -55.20 -10.78 5.91
CA VAL A 14 -54.37 -11.30 7.00
C VAL A 14 -53.19 -12.08 6.47
N LEU A 15 -53.43 -12.94 5.47
CA LEU A 15 -52.34 -13.69 4.84
C LEU A 15 -51.36 -12.81 4.08
N ALA A 16 -51.82 -11.79 3.36
CA ALA A 16 -50.97 -10.84 2.65
C ALA A 16 -50.17 -9.98 3.61
N GLY A 17 -50.78 -9.52 4.73
CA GLY A 17 -50.11 -8.75 5.78
C GLY A 17 -49.02 -9.61 6.48
N GLY A 18 -49.32 -10.84 6.81
CA GLY A 18 -48.38 -11.79 7.41
C GLY A 18 -47.18 -12.07 6.51
N ALA A 19 -47.43 -12.29 5.23
CA ALA A 19 -46.35 -12.52 4.24
C ALA A 19 -45.46 -11.28 4.05
N ALA A 20 -46.03 -10.08 4.00
CA ALA A 20 -45.29 -8.84 3.88
C ALA A 20 -44.44 -8.56 5.13
N TRP A 21 -44.94 -8.87 6.31
CA TRP A 21 -44.24 -8.69 7.59
C TRP A 21 -43.04 -9.65 7.69
N THR A 22 -43.22 -10.93 7.34
CA THR A 22 -42.12 -11.92 7.36
C THR A 22 -41.06 -11.61 6.33
N ALA A 23 -41.44 -11.16 5.13
CA ALA A 23 -40.49 -10.77 4.09
C ALA A 23 -39.63 -9.55 4.52
N ARG A 24 -40.24 -8.55 5.14
CA ARG A 24 -39.49 -7.40 5.67
C ARG A 24 -38.51 -7.81 6.76
N ASN A 25 -38.95 -8.58 7.73
CA ASN A 25 -38.11 -9.03 8.84
C ASN A 25 -36.91 -9.88 8.34
N TRP A 26 -37.12 -10.69 7.30
CA TRP A 26 -36.06 -11.47 6.70
C TRP A 26 -35.03 -10.58 5.97
N ILE A 27 -35.49 -9.57 5.24
CA ILE A 27 -34.59 -8.60 4.56
C ILE A 27 -33.78 -7.79 5.60
N ASP A 28 -34.39 -7.36 6.69
CA ASP A 28 -33.71 -6.57 7.73
C ASP A 28 -32.64 -7.41 8.46
N THR A 29 -32.93 -8.69 8.74
CA THR A 29 -31.93 -9.62 9.29
C THR A 29 -30.77 -9.89 8.33
N GLN A 30 -31.03 -10.02 7.04
CA GLN A 30 -29.98 -10.16 6.03
C GLN A 30 -29.09 -8.91 5.92
N ARG A 31 -29.71 -7.73 5.94
CA ARG A 31 -28.97 -6.46 5.93
C ARG A 31 -28.12 -6.27 7.18
N ALA A 32 -28.64 -6.62 8.34
CA ALA A 32 -27.89 -6.57 9.59
C ALA A 32 -26.71 -7.56 9.59
N ALA A 33 -26.87 -8.74 9.02
CA ALA A 33 -25.81 -9.72 8.87
C ALA A 33 -24.70 -9.24 7.92
N LEU A 34 -25.05 -8.62 6.79
CA LEU A 34 -24.08 -8.03 5.86
C LEU A 34 -23.36 -6.84 6.48
N GLN A 35 -24.06 -5.97 7.21
CA GLN A 35 -23.45 -4.85 7.91
C GLN A 35 -22.50 -5.30 9.02
N SER A 36 -22.83 -6.37 9.74
CA SER A 36 -21.92 -6.94 10.74
C SER A 36 -20.69 -7.60 10.12
N GLN A 37 -20.77 -8.12 8.89
CA GLN A 37 -19.60 -8.62 8.16
C GLN A 37 -18.69 -7.48 7.67
N VAL A 38 -19.26 -6.36 7.23
CA VAL A 38 -18.48 -5.17 6.82
C VAL A 38 -17.82 -4.52 8.06
N ASN A 39 -18.52 -4.46 9.18
CA ASN A 39 -17.96 -3.95 10.44
C ASN A 39 -16.99 -4.95 11.13
N LYS A 40 -16.99 -6.21 10.72
CA LYS A 40 -16.01 -7.23 11.10
C LYS A 40 -14.87 -7.38 10.09
N ALA A 41 -14.78 -6.48 9.08
CA ALA A 41 -13.52 -6.33 8.36
C ALA A 41 -12.44 -6.15 9.43
N PRO A 42 -11.38 -6.98 9.45
CA PRO A 42 -10.35 -6.88 10.49
C PRO A 42 -9.91 -5.43 10.52
N GLU A 43 -10.06 -4.81 11.68
CA GLU A 43 -9.44 -3.53 11.98
C GLU A 43 -7.98 -3.70 11.58
N PRO A 44 -7.44 -2.85 10.68
CA PRO A 44 -6.08 -3.05 10.21
C PRO A 44 -5.19 -3.18 11.44
N GLU A 45 -4.62 -4.38 11.64
CA GLU A 45 -3.70 -4.60 12.75
C GLU A 45 -2.68 -3.48 12.74
N PRO A 46 -2.37 -2.87 13.89
CA PRO A 46 -1.43 -1.76 13.93
C PRO A 46 -0.14 -2.22 13.26
N ALA A 47 0.26 -1.50 12.23
CA ALA A 47 1.44 -1.82 11.47
C ALA A 47 2.63 -1.90 12.43
N LYS A 48 3.27 -3.04 12.48
CA LYS A 48 4.36 -3.32 13.42
C LYS A 48 5.70 -2.76 12.95
N VAL A 49 5.84 -2.52 11.64
CA VAL A 49 7.08 -2.04 11.03
C VAL A 49 6.85 -0.85 10.11
N PHE A 50 7.88 -0.01 10.00
CA PHE A 50 7.86 1.14 9.10
C PHE A 50 8.89 0.94 7.99
N VAL A 51 8.43 0.99 6.75
CA VAL A 51 9.23 0.82 5.54
C VAL A 51 9.49 2.18 4.90
N MET A 52 10.70 2.37 4.38
CA MET A 52 11.07 3.57 3.63
C MET A 52 10.45 3.54 2.24
N VAL A 53 9.64 4.54 1.92
CA VAL A 53 9.01 4.69 0.60
C VAL A 53 9.35 6.05 -0.02
N ALA A 54 9.39 6.12 -1.35
CA ALA A 54 9.61 7.35 -2.06
C ALA A 54 8.39 8.28 -1.96
N ARG A 55 8.60 9.56 -1.65
CA ARG A 55 7.53 10.59 -1.67
C ARG A 55 7.16 11.02 -3.08
N GLN A 56 8.14 10.98 -3.97
CA GLN A 56 8.03 11.40 -5.36
C GLN A 56 8.82 10.43 -6.24
N SER A 57 8.60 10.47 -7.54
CA SER A 57 9.38 9.67 -8.48
C SER A 57 10.85 10.10 -8.45
N LEU A 58 11.73 9.14 -8.27
CA LEU A 58 13.18 9.29 -8.19
C LEU A 58 13.79 8.62 -9.42
N PRO A 59 14.37 9.38 -10.34
CA PRO A 59 14.97 8.81 -11.54
C PRO A 59 16.29 8.06 -11.22
N ARG A 60 16.66 7.16 -12.09
CA ARG A 60 17.99 6.54 -12.06
C ARG A 60 19.10 7.61 -12.08
N GLY A 61 20.14 7.42 -11.28
CA GLY A 61 21.25 8.37 -11.16
C GLY A 61 20.97 9.55 -10.23
N ALA A 62 19.77 9.64 -9.63
CA ALA A 62 19.49 10.65 -8.64
C ALA A 62 20.22 10.35 -7.33
N PHE A 63 20.79 11.39 -6.71
CA PHE A 63 21.31 11.29 -5.36
C PHE A 63 20.19 11.13 -4.35
N PHE A 64 20.39 10.23 -3.41
CA PHE A 64 19.48 10.02 -2.31
C PHE A 64 19.41 11.29 -1.43
N ARG A 65 18.19 11.68 -1.08
CA ARG A 65 17.91 12.80 -0.19
C ARG A 65 16.88 12.38 0.86
N PRO A 66 17.11 12.60 2.15
CA PRO A 66 16.16 12.26 3.21
C PRO A 66 14.75 12.83 3.01
N GLN A 67 14.66 14.03 2.42
CA GLN A 67 13.38 14.70 2.18
C GLN A 67 12.54 14.04 1.07
N ALA A 68 13.18 13.26 0.21
CA ALA A 68 12.53 12.56 -0.92
C ALA A 68 11.86 11.24 -0.51
N VAL A 69 12.03 10.83 0.75
CA VAL A 69 11.45 9.60 1.30
C VAL A 69 10.56 9.88 2.50
N ARG A 70 9.77 8.89 2.88
CA ARG A 70 8.96 8.88 4.10
C ARG A 70 8.87 7.47 4.66
N TRP A 71 8.57 7.36 5.93
CA TRP A 71 8.24 6.11 6.57
C TRP A 71 6.76 5.81 6.37
N GLN A 72 6.44 4.62 5.92
CA GLN A 72 5.08 4.13 5.75
C GLN A 72 4.89 2.87 6.58
N ALA A 73 3.81 2.81 7.32
CA ALA A 73 3.41 1.64 8.08
C ALA A 73 3.10 0.47 7.15
N TRP A 74 3.62 -0.72 7.49
CA TRP A 74 3.49 -1.95 6.72
C TRP A 74 3.19 -3.14 7.63
N PRO A 75 2.35 -4.11 7.19
CA PRO A 75 2.17 -5.35 7.94
C PRO A 75 3.49 -6.11 8.04
N ASP A 76 3.79 -6.65 9.22
CA ASP A 76 5.07 -7.30 9.52
C ASP A 76 5.33 -8.55 8.67
N ASP A 77 4.26 -9.31 8.42
CA ASP A 77 4.26 -10.55 7.63
C ASP A 77 4.47 -10.34 6.12
N ALA A 78 4.36 -9.10 5.65
CA ALA A 78 4.43 -8.75 4.22
C ALA A 78 5.71 -7.96 3.86
N VAL A 79 6.73 -7.94 4.72
CA VAL A 79 7.96 -7.16 4.51
C VAL A 79 9.12 -8.04 4.06
N PRO A 80 9.57 -7.93 2.80
CA PRO A 80 10.79 -8.58 2.31
C PRO A 80 12.04 -8.03 3.01
N ASP A 81 13.06 -8.89 3.22
CA ASP A 81 14.36 -8.52 3.82
C ASP A 81 15.10 -7.42 3.06
N SER A 82 14.78 -7.24 1.78
CA SER A 82 15.40 -6.20 0.93
C SER A 82 14.93 -4.78 1.25
N TYR A 83 13.82 -4.63 2.02
CA TYR A 83 13.27 -3.33 2.36
C TYR A 83 14.07 -2.66 3.48
N ILE A 84 14.12 -1.34 3.43
CA ILE A 84 14.78 -0.54 4.44
C ILE A 84 13.77 -0.22 5.54
N LEU A 85 14.01 -0.74 6.74
CA LEU A 85 13.18 -0.54 7.92
C LEU A 85 13.71 0.63 8.76
N LYS A 86 12.79 1.32 9.42
CA LYS A 86 13.10 2.47 10.27
C LYS A 86 14.05 2.14 11.42
N ASP A 87 13.92 0.92 11.95
CA ASP A 87 14.71 0.48 13.10
C ASP A 87 16.14 0.09 12.71
N ASN A 88 16.40 -0.14 11.42
CA ASN A 88 17.70 -0.63 10.94
C ASN A 88 18.58 0.46 10.33
N VAL A 89 18.00 1.52 9.77
CA VAL A 89 18.74 2.55 9.00
C VAL A 89 18.07 3.90 9.13
N ALA A 90 18.82 4.91 9.49
CA ALA A 90 18.34 6.29 9.40
C ALA A 90 18.50 6.83 7.97
N PRO A 91 17.58 7.69 7.48
CA PRO A 91 17.70 8.28 6.14
C PRO A 91 19.00 9.06 5.93
N GLU A 92 19.56 9.60 6.99
CA GLU A 92 20.82 10.35 7.02
C GLU A 92 22.02 9.48 6.67
N ASP A 93 21.99 8.19 7.04
CA ASP A 93 23.05 7.22 6.75
C ASP A 93 23.14 6.88 5.25
N LEU A 94 22.10 7.19 4.49
CA LEU A 94 22.01 6.94 3.06
C LEU A 94 22.40 8.16 2.21
N VAL A 95 22.78 9.25 2.86
CA VAL A 95 23.21 10.47 2.14
C VAL A 95 24.50 10.18 1.37
N GLY A 96 24.54 10.60 0.10
CA GLY A 96 25.63 10.31 -0.82
C GLY A 96 25.42 9.05 -1.69
N ALA A 97 24.47 8.19 -1.34
CA ALA A 97 24.07 7.10 -2.22
C ALA A 97 23.37 7.62 -3.49
N VAL A 98 23.43 6.86 -4.54
CA VAL A 98 22.80 7.13 -5.84
C VAL A 98 21.86 5.99 -6.19
N LEU A 99 20.73 6.31 -6.79
CA LEU A 99 19.79 5.29 -7.26
C LEU A 99 20.30 4.61 -8.54
N ARG A 100 20.47 3.30 -8.47
CA ARG A 100 20.80 2.45 -9.63
C ARG A 100 19.62 2.29 -10.58
N GLU A 101 18.41 2.29 -10.06
CA GLU A 101 17.15 2.13 -10.76
C GLU A 101 16.16 3.23 -10.33
N ALA A 102 15.24 3.57 -11.23
CA ALA A 102 14.18 4.50 -10.90
C ALA A 102 13.23 3.90 -9.84
N VAL A 103 12.69 4.75 -8.98
CA VAL A 103 11.70 4.40 -7.95
C VAL A 103 10.54 5.37 -8.08
N ASP A 104 9.33 4.85 -8.30
CA ASP A 104 8.15 5.67 -8.41
C ASP A 104 7.63 6.14 -7.05
N ALA A 105 6.84 7.21 -7.05
CA ALA A 105 6.21 7.70 -5.84
C ALA A 105 5.38 6.61 -5.16
N GLY A 106 5.57 6.42 -3.86
CA GLY A 106 4.90 5.39 -3.07
C GLY A 106 5.54 4.01 -3.12
N GLN A 107 6.55 3.78 -3.98
CA GLN A 107 7.28 2.51 -4.00
C GLN A 107 8.29 2.43 -2.86
N PRO A 108 8.51 1.22 -2.29
CA PRO A 108 9.57 0.99 -1.32
C PRO A 108 10.95 1.20 -1.92
N VAL A 109 11.81 1.88 -1.17
CA VAL A 109 13.23 2.00 -1.49
C VAL A 109 13.93 0.77 -0.91
N THR A 110 14.62 0.02 -1.76
CA THR A 110 15.36 -1.16 -1.34
C THR A 110 16.86 -0.89 -1.31
N ARG A 111 17.58 -1.63 -0.45
CA ARG A 111 19.03 -1.48 -0.32
C ARG A 111 19.76 -1.78 -1.65
N GLY A 112 19.28 -2.75 -2.42
CA GLY A 112 19.86 -3.11 -3.71
C GLY A 112 19.72 -2.06 -4.82
N ARG A 113 18.81 -1.10 -4.64
CA ARG A 113 18.64 0.03 -5.57
C ARG A 113 19.54 1.23 -5.26
N LEU A 114 20.25 1.19 -4.14
CA LEU A 114 21.19 2.23 -3.72
C LEU A 114 22.63 1.73 -3.96
N VAL A 115 23.47 2.62 -4.44
CA VAL A 115 24.93 2.40 -4.56
C VAL A 115 25.65 3.57 -3.90
N PHE A 116 26.68 3.25 -3.15
CA PHE A 116 27.47 4.24 -2.41
C PHE A 116 28.77 4.58 -3.16
N PRO A 117 29.35 5.74 -2.87
CA PRO A 117 30.69 6.06 -3.34
C PRO A 117 31.68 4.99 -2.91
N GLY A 118 32.43 4.43 -3.87
CA GLY A 118 33.34 3.30 -3.65
C GLY A 118 32.77 1.94 -4.00
N ASP A 119 31.46 1.80 -4.13
CA ASP A 119 30.85 0.54 -4.57
C ASP A 119 31.08 0.30 -6.06
N THR A 120 31.20 -0.98 -6.43
CA THR A 120 31.21 -1.40 -7.82
C THR A 120 29.93 -0.96 -8.51
N GLY A 121 30.06 -0.18 -9.59
CA GLY A 121 28.91 0.33 -10.35
C GLY A 121 28.43 1.72 -9.95
N PHE A 122 29.00 2.37 -8.94
CA PHE A 122 28.65 3.75 -8.57
C PHE A 122 28.79 4.71 -9.75
N LEU A 123 29.96 4.72 -10.41
CA LEU A 123 30.20 5.54 -11.60
C LEU A 123 29.21 5.24 -12.73
N ALA A 124 28.87 3.97 -12.95
CA ALA A 124 27.87 3.59 -13.94
C ALA A 124 26.44 4.07 -13.59
N ALA A 125 26.12 4.21 -12.32
CA ALA A 125 24.83 4.75 -11.88
C ALA A 125 24.74 6.28 -12.03
N VAL A 126 25.86 6.99 -11.82
CA VAL A 126 25.94 8.47 -11.91
C VAL A 126 26.02 8.96 -13.35
N LEU A 127 26.65 8.19 -14.23
CA LEU A 127 26.83 8.58 -15.64
C LEU A 127 25.51 8.58 -16.39
N ARG A 128 25.27 9.64 -17.16
CA ARG A 128 24.13 9.73 -18.07
C ARG A 128 24.28 8.74 -19.23
N PRO A 129 23.18 8.28 -19.85
CA PRO A 129 23.25 7.48 -21.06
C PRO A 129 24.13 8.14 -22.14
N GLY A 130 25.02 7.36 -22.73
CA GLY A 130 25.97 7.85 -23.76
C GLY A 130 27.31 8.37 -23.25
N TYR A 131 27.49 8.51 -21.94
CA TYR A 131 28.77 8.92 -21.34
C TYR A 131 29.59 7.70 -20.89
N ARG A 132 30.90 7.86 -20.88
CA ARG A 132 31.87 6.87 -20.40
C ARG A 132 32.84 7.52 -19.41
N ALA A 133 33.18 6.79 -18.36
CA ALA A 133 34.30 7.17 -17.50
C ALA A 133 35.61 6.80 -18.18
N VAL A 134 36.56 7.72 -18.24
CA VAL A 134 37.91 7.49 -18.76
C VAL A 134 38.90 7.81 -17.64
N THR A 135 39.75 6.83 -17.34
CA THR A 135 40.86 7.02 -16.38
C THR A 135 42.05 7.60 -17.10
N MET A 136 42.56 8.74 -16.64
CA MET A 136 43.82 9.30 -17.12
C MET A 136 44.85 9.26 -16.00
N ALA A 137 46.07 8.84 -16.36
CA ALA A 137 47.19 8.93 -15.44
C ALA A 137 47.60 10.41 -15.31
N VAL A 138 47.57 10.95 -14.09
CA VAL A 138 48.11 12.28 -13.78
C VAL A 138 49.44 12.05 -13.12
N SER A 139 50.52 12.52 -13.75
CA SER A 139 51.82 12.54 -13.09
C SER A 139 51.94 13.85 -12.31
N ASP A 140 52.14 13.73 -11.00
CA ASP A 140 52.53 14.87 -10.18
C ASP A 140 53.92 15.31 -10.57
N VAL A 141 54.05 16.59 -10.90
CA VAL A 141 55.34 17.26 -11.18
C VAL A 141 55.82 17.91 -9.90
#